data_00f0f6d8c44578e14c5890be6e7209ef
#
_entry.id   00f0f6d8c44578e14c5890be6e7209ef
#
_cell.length_a   1.000
_cell.length_b   1.000
_cell.length_c   1.000
_cell.angle_alpha   90.00
_cell.angle_beta   90.00
_cell.angle_gamma   90.00
#
_symmetry.space_group_name_H-M   'P 1'
#
loop_
_entity.id
_entity.type
_entity.pdbx_description
1 polymer ?
#
loop_
_entity_poly.entity_id
_entity_poly.type
_entity_poly.pdbx_seq_one_letter_code
_entity_poly.pdbx_strand_id
1 'polypeptide(L)'
;QDAVVRNHKLFSLLERPNPLLSQKKLWRTQAVYHCLYGETFWIMLKRVSARGRMLVRPVNLGEIPDEIWPVRGDLVEPVIDENTKLPVAWRLSVGSQAVDYPDHAVAQFAEVDPYNPMRGVGPMQAAFRTATKDFTCDRYDDALLKNGGSPGGVLSSTQPLTEQQLSVIRNSWNEGQGRTEEHRKTAVIPFGMEYKQFGFS
;
A
#
# COMPACT_ATOMS: atom_id res chain seq x y z
N GLN A 1 28.86 -11.93 -36.34
CA GLN A 1 29.08 -10.63 -35.63
C GLN A 1 27.73 -9.95 -35.54
N ASP A 2 27.11 -10.01 -34.38
CA ASP A 2 25.84 -9.35 -34.11
C ASP A 2 26.07 -7.84 -34.15
N ALA A 3 25.45 -7.18 -35.13
CA ALA A 3 25.53 -5.74 -35.28
C ALA A 3 24.78 -5.09 -34.10
N VAL A 4 25.50 -4.43 -33.20
CA VAL A 4 24.90 -3.65 -32.11
C VAL A 4 24.14 -2.48 -32.72
N VAL A 5 22.82 -2.54 -32.68
CA VAL A 5 21.94 -1.44 -33.13
C VAL A 5 22.01 -0.31 -32.11
N ARG A 6 22.69 0.79 -32.46
CA ARG A 6 22.87 1.94 -31.55
C ARG A 6 21.84 3.06 -31.71
N ASN A 7 21.08 3.08 -32.79
CA ASN A 7 20.12 4.13 -33.13
C ASN A 7 18.72 3.58 -33.35
N HIS A 8 18.11 3.05 -32.31
CA HIS A 8 16.70 2.66 -32.35
C HIS A 8 15.86 3.56 -31.44
N LYS A 9 14.64 3.92 -31.84
CA LYS A 9 13.71 4.75 -31.07
C LYS A 9 13.43 4.21 -29.66
N LEU A 10 13.57 2.90 -29.47
CA LEU A 10 13.42 2.24 -28.17
C LEU A 10 14.43 2.76 -27.12
N PHE A 11 15.66 3.08 -27.54
CA PHE A 11 16.67 3.59 -26.59
C PHE A 11 16.26 4.94 -26.02
N SER A 12 15.82 5.86 -26.87
CA SER A 12 15.34 7.19 -26.43
C SER A 12 14.06 7.08 -25.57
N LEU A 13 13.18 6.11 -25.90
CA LEU A 13 11.99 5.83 -25.10
C LEU A 13 12.35 5.29 -23.71
N LEU A 14 13.29 4.36 -23.60
CA LEU A 14 13.72 3.82 -22.30
C LEU A 14 14.53 4.83 -21.49
N GLU A 15 15.28 5.71 -22.15
CA GLU A 15 16.01 6.79 -21.48
C GLU A 15 15.05 7.79 -20.82
N ARG A 16 13.95 8.11 -21.49
CA ARG A 16 12.89 9.01 -20.99
C ARG A 16 11.50 8.44 -21.29
N PRO A 17 11.04 7.47 -20.46
CA PRO A 17 9.83 6.71 -20.77
C PRO A 17 8.54 7.54 -20.72
N ASN A 18 8.51 8.61 -19.94
CA ASN A 18 7.42 9.56 -19.88
C ASN A 18 7.89 10.90 -19.27
N PRO A 19 7.05 11.95 -19.22
CA PRO A 19 7.43 13.27 -18.71
C PRO A 19 7.90 13.27 -17.24
N LEU A 20 7.47 12.28 -16.43
CA LEU A 20 7.72 12.22 -14.99
C LEU A 20 8.88 11.29 -14.61
N LEU A 21 9.25 10.35 -15.48
CA LEU A 21 10.19 9.30 -15.18
C LEU A 21 11.47 9.43 -16.02
N SER A 22 12.61 9.26 -15.37
CA SER A 22 13.89 8.96 -16.02
C SER A 22 14.09 7.44 -16.10
N GLN A 23 15.04 7.00 -16.91
CA GLN A 23 15.43 5.59 -17.01
C GLN A 23 15.68 4.93 -15.64
N LYS A 24 16.48 5.59 -14.78
CA LYS A 24 16.78 5.07 -13.44
C LYS A 24 15.52 4.90 -12.59
N LYS A 25 14.60 5.87 -12.68
CA LYS A 25 13.34 5.83 -11.93
C LYS A 25 12.40 4.75 -12.46
N LEU A 26 12.36 4.54 -13.78
CA LEU A 26 11.59 3.44 -14.40
C LEU A 26 12.04 2.09 -13.82
N TRP A 27 13.33 1.78 -13.87
CA TRP A 27 13.85 0.49 -13.40
C TRP A 27 13.71 0.30 -11.89
N ARG A 28 13.87 1.36 -11.10
CA ARG A 28 13.59 1.30 -9.66
C ARG A 28 12.13 1.02 -9.37
N THR A 29 11.22 1.70 -10.06
CA THR A 29 9.78 1.48 -9.91
C THR A 29 9.41 0.05 -10.32
N GLN A 30 9.97 -0.43 -11.44
CA GLN A 30 9.82 -1.81 -11.89
C GLN A 30 10.23 -2.80 -10.80
N ALA A 31 11.43 -2.67 -10.24
CA ALA A 31 11.95 -3.56 -9.21
C ALA A 31 11.08 -3.54 -7.94
N VAL A 32 10.68 -2.34 -7.48
CA VAL A 32 9.83 -2.19 -6.30
C VAL A 32 8.46 -2.85 -6.50
N TYR A 33 7.81 -2.59 -7.63
CA TYR A 33 6.49 -3.19 -7.90
C TYR A 33 6.58 -4.71 -8.04
N HIS A 34 7.61 -5.18 -8.71
CA HIS A 34 7.86 -6.61 -8.88
C HIS A 34 8.10 -7.32 -7.53
N CYS A 35 8.90 -6.74 -6.65
CA CYS A 35 9.12 -7.28 -5.30
C CYS A 35 7.86 -7.26 -4.42
N LEU A 36 7.07 -6.19 -4.49
CA LEU A 36 5.90 -6.02 -3.64
C LEU A 36 4.69 -6.84 -4.11
N TYR A 37 4.41 -6.78 -5.42
CA TYR A 37 3.18 -7.35 -6.00
C TYR A 37 3.43 -8.61 -6.81
N GLY A 38 4.70 -8.96 -7.11
CA GLY A 38 5.06 -10.06 -7.98
C GLY A 38 4.88 -9.77 -9.47
N GLU A 39 4.33 -8.61 -9.79
CA GLU A 39 4.07 -8.22 -11.16
C GLU A 39 4.07 -6.69 -11.33
N THR A 40 4.36 -6.29 -12.55
CA THR A 40 4.33 -4.89 -12.98
C THR A 40 3.77 -4.84 -14.40
N PHE A 41 2.97 -3.84 -14.66
CA PHE A 41 2.41 -3.59 -15.98
C PHE A 41 3.00 -2.31 -16.56
N TRP A 42 3.44 -2.37 -17.81
CA TRP A 42 3.81 -1.18 -18.55
C TRP A 42 2.70 -0.85 -19.55
N ILE A 43 2.03 0.27 -19.33
CA ILE A 43 1.03 0.77 -20.27
C ILE A 43 1.75 1.62 -21.32
N MET A 44 1.60 1.22 -22.57
CA MET A 44 2.22 1.84 -23.73
C MET A 44 1.26 2.81 -24.41
N LEU A 45 1.64 4.08 -24.46
CA LEU A 45 0.80 5.14 -24.98
C LEU A 45 1.44 5.83 -26.18
N LYS A 46 0.57 6.30 -27.09
CA LYS A 46 0.92 7.10 -28.25
C LYS A 46 0.43 8.53 -28.07
N ARG A 47 1.28 9.51 -28.36
CA ARG A 47 0.89 10.90 -28.41
C ARG A 47 0.22 11.20 -29.76
N VAL A 48 -0.95 11.81 -29.72
CA VAL A 48 -1.67 12.25 -30.90
C VAL A 48 -2.09 13.72 -30.75
N SER A 49 -1.93 14.47 -31.82
CA SER A 49 -2.44 15.85 -31.88
C SER A 49 -3.86 15.83 -32.41
N ALA A 50 -4.82 16.27 -31.62
CA ALA A 50 -6.20 16.40 -32.04
C ALA A 50 -6.72 17.78 -31.65
N ARG A 51 -7.26 18.53 -32.64
CA ARG A 51 -7.84 19.88 -32.45
C ARG A 51 -6.92 20.85 -31.68
N GLY A 52 -5.61 20.83 -31.99
CA GLY A 52 -4.62 21.69 -31.32
C GLY A 52 -4.24 21.33 -29.90
N ARG A 53 -4.70 20.15 -29.39
CA ARG A 53 -4.32 19.60 -28.09
C ARG A 53 -3.55 18.30 -28.26
N MET A 54 -2.54 18.10 -27.43
CA MET A 54 -1.84 16.83 -27.33
C MET A 54 -2.68 15.90 -26.43
N LEU A 55 -3.09 14.78 -27.00
CA LEU A 55 -3.81 13.70 -26.32
C LEU A 55 -2.92 12.46 -26.30
N VAL A 56 -3.18 11.55 -25.37
CA VAL A 56 -2.58 10.24 -25.34
C VAL A 56 -3.64 9.16 -25.55
N ARG A 57 -3.30 8.13 -26.31
CA ARG A 57 -4.13 6.95 -26.50
C ARG A 57 -3.30 5.69 -26.34
N PRO A 58 -3.92 4.55 -26.09
CA PRO A 58 -3.22 3.26 -26.19
C PRO A 58 -2.55 3.12 -27.57
N VAL A 59 -1.39 2.47 -27.61
CA VAL A 59 -0.69 2.18 -28.87
C VAL A 59 -1.50 1.17 -29.69
N ASN A 60 -1.51 1.30 -31.00
CA ASN A 60 -2.08 0.26 -31.88
C ASN A 60 -1.07 -0.85 -32.12
N LEU A 61 -1.55 -2.00 -32.61
CA LEU A 61 -0.72 -3.11 -32.95
C LEU A 61 0.34 -2.72 -34.01
N GLY A 62 1.61 -2.97 -33.72
CA GLY A 62 2.73 -2.63 -34.59
C GLY A 62 3.23 -1.18 -34.50
N GLU A 63 2.59 -0.33 -33.70
CA GLU A 63 3.08 1.04 -33.44
C GLU A 63 4.17 1.06 -32.37
N ILE A 64 5.16 1.92 -32.53
CA ILE A 64 6.14 2.21 -31.50
C ILE A 64 5.54 3.21 -30.51
N PRO A 65 5.48 2.93 -29.22
CA PRO A 65 4.97 3.86 -28.22
C PRO A 65 5.84 5.12 -28.09
N ASP A 66 5.24 6.20 -27.65
CA ASP A 66 5.93 7.44 -27.31
C ASP A 66 6.09 7.58 -25.78
N GLU A 67 5.28 6.86 -25.00
CA GLU A 67 5.34 6.84 -23.54
C GLU A 67 5.14 5.43 -22.99
N ILE A 68 5.84 5.16 -21.86
CA ILE A 68 5.67 3.96 -21.04
C ILE A 68 5.34 4.39 -19.61
N TRP A 69 4.25 3.85 -19.09
CA TRP A 69 3.80 4.10 -17.73
C TRP A 69 3.82 2.80 -16.92
N PRO A 70 4.76 2.64 -15.98
CA PRO A 70 4.77 1.48 -15.09
C PRO A 70 3.64 1.60 -14.07
N VAL A 71 2.85 0.55 -13.96
CA VAL A 71 1.70 0.45 -13.05
C VAL A 71 1.87 -0.79 -12.18
N ARG A 72 1.48 -0.66 -10.92
CA ARG A 72 1.54 -1.76 -9.96
C ARG A 72 0.42 -2.77 -10.20
N GLY A 73 0.70 -4.04 -9.88
CA GLY A 73 -0.17 -5.17 -10.19
C GLY A 73 -1.56 -5.13 -9.54
N ASP A 74 -1.67 -4.58 -8.34
CA ASP A 74 -2.94 -4.51 -7.60
C ASP A 74 -3.99 -3.55 -8.20
N LEU A 75 -3.59 -2.71 -9.16
CA LEU A 75 -4.51 -1.79 -9.85
C LEU A 75 -4.97 -2.32 -11.21
N VAL A 76 -4.39 -3.42 -11.69
CA VAL A 76 -4.64 -3.94 -13.03
C VAL A 76 -5.28 -5.32 -12.95
N GLU A 77 -6.39 -5.49 -13.64
CA GLU A 77 -7.13 -6.75 -13.73
C GLU A 77 -7.26 -7.20 -15.19
N PRO A 78 -7.14 -8.51 -15.47
CA PRO A 78 -7.34 -9.04 -16.81
C PRO A 78 -8.82 -9.03 -17.16
N VAL A 79 -9.17 -8.54 -18.34
CA VAL A 79 -10.49 -8.70 -18.96
C VAL A 79 -10.42 -9.93 -19.85
N ILE A 80 -11.12 -10.99 -19.44
CA ILE A 80 -11.04 -12.32 -20.04
C ILE A 80 -12.16 -12.50 -21.06
N ASP A 81 -11.83 -13.02 -22.24
CA ASP A 81 -12.80 -13.47 -23.21
C ASP A 81 -13.46 -14.79 -22.73
N GLU A 82 -14.78 -14.81 -22.75
CA GLU A 82 -15.57 -15.97 -22.27
C GLU A 82 -15.32 -17.25 -23.07
N ASN A 83 -14.98 -17.14 -24.35
CA ASN A 83 -14.78 -18.28 -25.25
C ASN A 83 -13.35 -18.83 -25.17
N THR A 84 -12.35 -17.95 -25.25
CA THR A 84 -10.94 -18.37 -25.30
C THR A 84 -10.30 -18.52 -23.92
N LYS A 85 -10.91 -17.93 -22.89
CA LYS A 85 -10.37 -17.83 -21.52
C LYS A 85 -9.00 -17.13 -21.46
N LEU A 86 -8.67 -16.33 -22.48
CA LEU A 86 -7.44 -15.53 -22.55
C LEU A 86 -7.75 -14.05 -22.28
N PRO A 87 -6.80 -13.28 -21.77
CA PRO A 87 -6.97 -11.85 -21.59
C PRO A 87 -7.01 -11.15 -22.96
N VAL A 88 -8.05 -10.34 -23.18
CA VAL A 88 -8.21 -9.51 -24.39
C VAL A 88 -7.91 -8.05 -24.12
N ALA A 89 -7.99 -7.65 -22.86
CA ALA A 89 -7.70 -6.31 -22.38
C ALA A 89 -7.27 -6.36 -20.91
N TRP A 90 -6.72 -5.26 -20.45
CA TRP A 90 -6.32 -5.06 -19.08
C TRP A 90 -7.02 -3.83 -18.52
N ARG A 91 -7.78 -4.02 -17.45
CA ARG A 91 -8.52 -2.95 -16.76
C ARG A 91 -7.66 -2.31 -15.70
N LEU A 92 -7.34 -1.02 -15.88
CA LEU A 92 -6.69 -0.20 -14.86
C LEU A 92 -7.75 0.52 -14.03
N SER A 93 -7.78 0.25 -12.74
CA SER A 93 -8.69 0.89 -11.78
C SER A 93 -7.93 1.84 -10.85
N VAL A 94 -8.26 3.13 -10.91
CA VAL A 94 -7.67 4.16 -10.04
C VAL A 94 -8.80 4.97 -9.39
N GLY A 95 -8.98 4.77 -8.09
CA GLY A 95 -10.11 5.36 -7.36
C GLY A 95 -11.45 4.86 -7.90
N SER A 96 -12.31 5.77 -8.35
CA SER A 96 -13.61 5.45 -8.94
C SER A 96 -13.60 5.32 -10.47
N GLN A 97 -12.43 5.50 -11.09
CA GLN A 97 -12.29 5.42 -12.54
C GLN A 97 -11.66 4.11 -12.96
N ALA A 98 -12.22 3.47 -13.98
CA ALA A 98 -11.65 2.29 -14.62
C ALA A 98 -11.49 2.54 -16.12
N VAL A 99 -10.36 2.14 -16.68
CA VAL A 99 -10.02 2.28 -18.09
C VAL A 99 -9.49 0.94 -18.60
N ASP A 100 -10.05 0.46 -19.70
CA ASP A 100 -9.61 -0.78 -20.33
C ASP A 100 -8.56 -0.48 -21.40
N TYR A 101 -7.43 -1.15 -21.34
CA TYR A 101 -6.35 -1.09 -22.31
C TYR A 101 -6.28 -2.41 -23.08
N PRO A 102 -6.19 -2.37 -24.42
CA PRO A 102 -6.08 -3.59 -25.21
C PRO A 102 -4.77 -4.31 -24.88
N ASP A 103 -4.78 -5.64 -24.92
CA ASP A 103 -3.65 -6.48 -24.53
C ASP A 103 -2.33 -6.07 -25.21
N HIS A 104 -2.35 -5.76 -26.51
CA HIS A 104 -1.16 -5.32 -27.25
C HIS A 104 -0.57 -3.97 -26.80
N ALA A 105 -1.31 -3.16 -26.02
CA ALA A 105 -0.83 -1.91 -25.47
C ALA A 105 -0.31 -2.04 -24.03
N VAL A 106 -0.28 -3.25 -23.48
CA VAL A 106 0.16 -3.53 -22.10
C VAL A 106 1.23 -4.62 -22.15
N ALA A 107 2.35 -4.38 -21.47
CA ALA A 107 3.36 -5.41 -21.24
C ALA A 107 3.33 -5.80 -19.77
N GLN A 108 2.99 -7.04 -19.49
CA GLN A 108 3.05 -7.64 -18.16
C GLN A 108 4.42 -8.23 -17.90
N PHE A 109 4.98 -7.92 -16.74
CA PHE A 109 6.18 -8.55 -16.17
C PHE A 109 5.73 -9.21 -14.88
N ALA A 110 5.67 -10.52 -14.84
CA ALA A 110 5.14 -11.27 -13.70
C ALA A 110 6.07 -12.39 -13.29
N GLU A 111 6.21 -12.61 -11.98
CA GLU A 111 6.77 -13.84 -11.44
C GLU A 111 5.77 -15.00 -11.59
N VAL A 112 6.27 -16.22 -11.57
CA VAL A 112 5.41 -17.38 -11.75
C VAL A 112 4.51 -17.58 -10.53
N ASP A 113 3.19 -17.55 -10.75
CA ASP A 113 2.20 -18.03 -9.78
C ASP A 113 1.77 -19.45 -10.20
N PRO A 114 2.05 -20.50 -9.39
CA PRO A 114 1.66 -21.86 -9.72
C PRO A 114 0.14 -22.09 -9.70
N TYR A 115 -0.63 -21.18 -9.09
CA TYR A 115 -2.09 -21.30 -8.99
C TYR A 115 -2.83 -20.44 -10.01
N ASN A 116 -2.23 -19.35 -10.46
CA ASN A 116 -2.86 -18.44 -11.43
C ASN A 116 -1.86 -17.97 -12.49
N PRO A 117 -1.87 -18.56 -13.69
CA PRO A 117 -0.92 -18.24 -14.74
C PRO A 117 -1.07 -16.81 -15.30
N MET A 118 -2.15 -16.09 -14.98
CA MET A 118 -2.40 -14.73 -15.45
C MET A 118 -1.86 -13.65 -14.48
N ARG A 119 -1.38 -14.06 -13.31
CA ARG A 119 -0.91 -13.16 -12.26
C ARG A 119 0.50 -13.55 -11.81
N GLY A 120 1.14 -12.63 -11.10
CA GLY A 120 2.43 -12.87 -10.47
C GLY A 120 2.35 -12.90 -8.95
N VAL A 121 3.21 -13.70 -8.31
CA VAL A 121 3.35 -13.77 -6.86
C VAL A 121 4.67 -13.14 -6.43
N GLY A 122 4.59 -12.05 -5.66
CA GLY A 122 5.78 -11.33 -5.19
C GLY A 122 6.44 -11.98 -3.96
N PRO A 123 7.77 -11.83 -3.82
CA PRO A 123 8.50 -12.28 -2.64
C PRO A 123 7.92 -11.70 -1.33
N MET A 124 7.39 -10.47 -1.36
CA MET A 124 6.76 -9.84 -0.20
C MET A 124 5.47 -10.52 0.25
N GLN A 125 4.75 -11.21 -0.65
CA GLN A 125 3.55 -11.96 -0.26
C GLN A 125 3.90 -13.13 0.66
N ALA A 126 5.02 -13.80 0.43
CA ALA A 126 5.52 -14.85 1.32
C ALA A 126 5.95 -14.29 2.69
N ALA A 127 6.56 -13.10 2.71
CA ALA A 127 7.00 -12.43 3.93
C ALA A 127 5.87 -11.66 4.65
N PHE A 128 4.71 -11.46 4.03
CA PHE A 128 3.65 -10.56 4.51
C PHE A 128 3.17 -10.91 5.92
N ARG A 129 2.99 -12.20 6.22
CA ARG A 129 2.57 -12.65 7.56
C ARG A 129 3.57 -12.23 8.63
N THR A 130 4.86 -12.38 8.37
CA THR A 130 5.93 -12.02 9.30
C THR A 130 6.01 -10.50 9.47
N ALA A 131 5.97 -9.75 8.38
CA ALA A 131 5.98 -8.30 8.41
C ALA A 131 4.76 -7.71 9.15
N THR A 132 3.57 -8.28 8.95
CA THR A 132 2.35 -7.87 9.66
C THR A 132 2.44 -8.16 11.16
N LYS A 133 3.00 -9.31 11.53
CA LYS A 133 3.21 -9.66 12.94
C LYS A 133 4.19 -8.69 13.61
N ASP A 134 5.29 -8.39 12.96
CA ASP A 134 6.31 -7.46 13.43
C ASP A 134 5.71 -6.06 13.66
N PHE A 135 5.01 -5.54 12.66
CA PHE A 135 4.29 -4.26 12.77
C PHE A 135 3.25 -4.23 13.90
N THR A 136 2.58 -5.36 14.16
CA THR A 136 1.60 -5.46 15.25
C THR A 136 2.28 -5.47 16.62
N CYS A 137 3.44 -6.13 16.73
CA CYS A 137 4.25 -6.11 17.95
C CYS A 137 4.75 -4.69 18.24
N ASP A 138 5.31 -4.00 17.24
CA ASP A 138 5.76 -2.61 17.40
C ASP A 138 4.62 -1.70 17.88
N ARG A 139 3.43 -1.82 17.30
CA ARG A 139 2.25 -1.05 17.73
C ARG A 139 1.81 -1.39 19.15
N TYR A 140 1.91 -2.64 19.54
CA TYR A 140 1.62 -3.07 20.91
C TYR A 140 2.62 -2.47 21.88
N ASP A 141 3.91 -2.54 21.57
CA ASP A 141 4.99 -1.98 22.40
C ASP A 141 4.87 -0.45 22.50
N ASP A 142 4.58 0.23 21.40
CA ASP A 142 4.29 1.68 21.38
C ASP A 142 3.10 2.04 22.29
N ALA A 143 2.02 1.26 22.24
CA ALA A 143 0.86 1.47 23.09
C ALA A 143 1.18 1.20 24.56
N LEU A 144 1.95 0.15 24.82
CA LEU A 144 2.40 -0.21 26.18
C LEU A 144 3.28 0.91 26.77
N LEU A 145 4.24 1.41 26.00
CA LEU A 145 5.12 2.50 26.42
C LEU A 145 4.34 3.81 26.64
N LYS A 146 3.43 4.16 25.74
CA LYS A 146 2.55 5.34 25.88
C LYS A 146 1.65 5.26 27.10
N ASN A 147 1.25 4.06 27.50
CA ASN A 147 0.44 3.82 28.70
C ASN A 147 1.30 3.51 29.95
N GLY A 148 2.60 3.82 29.92
CA GLY A 148 3.49 3.69 31.07
C GLY A 148 3.97 2.29 31.39
N GLY A 149 3.87 1.34 30.43
CA GLY A 149 4.39 -0.01 30.58
C GLY A 149 3.67 -0.88 31.62
N SER A 150 2.62 -0.36 32.23
CA SER A 150 1.86 -1.06 33.28
C SER A 150 0.53 -1.58 32.74
N PRO A 151 0.16 -2.84 33.04
CA PRO A 151 -1.19 -3.29 32.72
C PRO A 151 -2.22 -2.42 33.43
N GLY A 152 -3.31 -2.10 32.72
CA GLY A 152 -4.40 -1.32 33.30
C GLY A 152 -4.95 -1.96 34.56
N GLY A 153 -5.51 -1.12 35.44
CA GLY A 153 -6.21 -1.55 36.65
C GLY A 153 -7.68 -1.17 36.58
N VAL A 154 -8.44 -1.60 37.56
CA VAL A 154 -9.85 -1.20 37.75
C VAL A 154 -9.97 -0.29 38.97
N LEU A 155 -10.62 0.85 38.76
CA LEU A 155 -11.10 1.70 39.84
C LEU A 155 -12.50 1.19 40.22
N SER A 156 -12.66 0.66 41.41
CA SER A 156 -13.95 0.23 41.95
C SER A 156 -14.43 1.19 43.01
N SER A 157 -15.73 1.51 43.03
CA SER A 157 -16.40 2.29 44.05
C SER A 157 -17.40 1.42 44.79
N THR A 158 -17.45 1.55 46.11
CA THR A 158 -18.46 0.89 46.95
C THR A 158 -19.80 1.59 46.91
N GLN A 159 -19.86 2.82 46.39
CA GLN A 159 -21.10 3.61 46.28
C GLN A 159 -21.45 3.85 44.83
N PRO A 160 -22.73 3.90 44.43
CA PRO A 160 -23.16 4.25 43.12
C PRO A 160 -22.73 5.68 42.77
N LEU A 161 -22.08 5.83 41.60
CA LEU A 161 -21.59 7.11 41.08
C LEU A 161 -22.56 7.64 40.03
N THR A 162 -22.76 8.96 40.02
CA THR A 162 -23.49 9.63 38.95
C THR A 162 -22.62 9.75 37.68
N GLU A 163 -23.23 9.90 36.50
CA GLU A 163 -22.49 10.06 35.24
C GLU A 163 -21.53 11.27 35.26
N GLN A 164 -21.92 12.35 35.93
CA GLN A 164 -21.06 13.53 36.08
C GLN A 164 -19.82 13.20 36.92
N GLN A 165 -19.96 12.46 38.01
CA GLN A 165 -18.85 12.03 38.84
C GLN A 165 -17.91 11.07 38.07
N LEU A 166 -18.48 10.14 37.30
CA LEU A 166 -17.70 9.23 36.45
C LEU A 166 -16.87 9.99 35.40
N SER A 167 -17.45 11.02 34.78
CA SER A 167 -16.73 11.84 33.80
C SER A 167 -15.57 12.62 34.43
N VAL A 168 -15.77 13.20 35.60
CA VAL A 168 -14.71 13.91 36.33
C VAL A 168 -13.58 12.97 36.74
N ILE A 169 -13.91 11.80 37.28
CA ILE A 169 -12.90 10.80 37.67
C ILE A 169 -12.11 10.32 36.48
N ARG A 170 -12.80 10.03 35.35
CA ARG A 170 -12.15 9.60 34.12
C ARG A 170 -11.18 10.64 33.54
N ASN A 171 -11.61 11.91 33.57
CA ASN A 171 -10.77 12.99 33.05
C ASN A 171 -9.55 13.23 33.97
N SER A 172 -9.73 13.30 35.28
CA SER A 172 -8.62 13.47 36.23
C SER A 172 -7.65 12.29 36.21
N TRP A 173 -8.15 11.05 36.01
CA TRP A 173 -7.32 9.88 35.85
C TRP A 173 -6.49 9.94 34.56
N ASN A 174 -7.12 10.28 33.42
CA ASN A 174 -6.45 10.42 32.15
C ASN A 174 -5.44 11.58 32.14
N GLU A 175 -5.73 12.68 32.79
CA GLU A 175 -4.79 13.80 32.94
C GLU A 175 -3.57 13.46 33.79
N GLY A 176 -3.76 12.65 34.85
CA GLY A 176 -2.68 12.22 35.73
C GLY A 176 -1.83 11.09 35.19
N GLN A 177 -2.38 10.22 34.32
CA GLN A 177 -1.72 9.02 33.80
C GLN A 177 -1.38 9.12 32.31
N GLY A 178 -1.93 10.12 31.59
CA GLY A 178 -1.87 10.19 30.13
C GLY A 178 -0.59 10.76 29.54
N ARG A 179 0.36 11.29 30.33
CA ARG A 179 1.61 11.86 29.83
C ARG A 179 2.82 11.03 30.26
N THR A 180 3.61 10.61 29.29
CA THR A 180 4.79 9.75 29.46
C THR A 180 5.81 10.28 30.48
N GLU A 181 5.88 11.59 30.66
CA GLU A 181 6.79 12.25 31.62
C GLU A 181 6.23 12.35 33.03
N GLU A 182 4.95 12.07 33.26
CA GLU A 182 4.26 12.22 34.53
C GLU A 182 3.82 10.91 35.20
N HIS A 183 4.21 9.77 34.67
CA HIS A 183 3.80 8.43 35.16
C HIS A 183 4.17 8.12 36.64
N ARG A 184 4.89 8.96 37.32
CA ARG A 184 5.25 8.81 38.73
C ARG A 184 4.46 9.70 39.69
N LYS A 185 3.46 10.43 39.18
CA LYS A 185 2.61 11.22 40.09
C LYS A 185 1.62 10.33 40.82
N THR A 186 1.57 10.49 42.13
CA THR A 186 0.61 9.78 42.99
C THR A 186 -0.81 10.16 42.61
N ALA A 187 -1.60 9.21 42.12
CA ALA A 187 -3.02 9.44 41.86
C ALA A 187 -3.76 9.58 43.18
N VAL A 188 -4.52 10.67 43.34
CA VAL A 188 -5.42 10.87 44.49
C VAL A 188 -6.72 10.16 44.16
N ILE A 189 -7.04 9.11 44.90
CA ILE A 189 -8.26 8.34 44.74
C ILE A 189 -9.33 8.97 45.66
N PRO A 190 -10.50 9.38 45.13
CA PRO A 190 -11.59 9.93 45.96
C PRO A 190 -12.09 8.92 47.02
N PHE A 191 -12.69 9.44 48.09
CA PHE A 191 -13.15 8.63 49.20
C PHE A 191 -14.07 7.47 48.76
N GLY A 192 -13.78 6.26 49.21
CA GLY A 192 -14.59 5.08 48.90
C GLY A 192 -14.25 4.37 47.57
N MET A 193 -13.17 4.74 46.91
CA MET A 193 -12.67 4.05 45.72
C MET A 193 -11.41 3.23 46.00
N GLU A 194 -11.32 2.06 45.42
CA GLU A 194 -10.16 1.16 45.51
C GLU A 194 -9.60 0.93 44.12
N TYR A 195 -8.28 1.08 43.96
CA TYR A 195 -7.57 0.73 42.74
C TYR A 195 -7.01 -0.67 42.84
N LYS A 196 -7.40 -1.55 41.92
CA LYS A 196 -6.82 -2.90 41.77
C LYS A 196 -6.07 -2.98 40.44
N GLN A 197 -4.78 -3.14 40.52
CA GLN A 197 -3.94 -3.38 39.38
C GLN A 197 -4.03 -4.84 38.95
N PHE A 198 -4.22 -5.11 37.65
CA PHE A 198 -4.08 -6.45 37.10
C PHE A 198 -2.59 -6.76 36.92
N GLY A 199 -2.02 -7.57 37.83
CA GLY A 199 -0.68 -8.13 37.67
C GLY A 199 -0.77 -9.44 36.90
N PHE A 200 0.12 -9.65 35.95
CA PHE A 200 0.38 -11.00 35.47
C PHE A 200 1.18 -11.74 36.58
N SER A 201 0.58 -12.77 37.17
CA SER A 201 1.26 -13.72 38.03
C SER A 201 1.98 -14.76 37.18
#